data_a3127cb8a36557935e74dd6992d73207
#
_entry.id   a3127cb8a36557935e74dd6992d73207
#
_cell.length_a   1.000
_cell.length_b   1.000
_cell.length_c   1.000
_cell.angle_alpha   90.00
_cell.angle_beta   90.00
_cell.angle_gamma   90.00
#
_symmetry.space_group_name_H-M   'P 1'
#
loop_
_entity.id
_entity.type
_entity.pdbx_description
1 polymer ?
#
loop_
_entity_poly.entity_id
_entity_poly.type
_entity_poly.pdbx_seq_one_letter_code
_entity_poly.pdbx_strand_id
1 'polypeptide(L)'
;MDEQLFMAGLGVSLEEKIEKAIATIRHYEPEALKVSKDGYILCDSYGKDSCVILDLVKRSGAKHRPVHNLTTLDPPELIRFGRKYHPDTIVQRPKRAMLTMLAESNKGPPTRIVRWCCSEYKERHGNDGIKILGVRAAESPRRRINWKVFTPHRDTGAWILNPILYWSDADVWQYIRQN
;
A
#
# COMPACT_ATOMS: atom_id res chain seq x y z
N MET A 1 18.69 -4.68 18.64
CA MET A 1 18.58 -5.59 17.48
C MET A 1 19.31 -4.93 16.32
N ASP A 2 20.22 -5.62 15.68
CA ASP A 2 21.01 -5.05 14.60
C ASP A 2 20.09 -4.75 13.39
N GLU A 3 20.03 -3.50 12.97
CA GLU A 3 19.14 -3.04 11.90
C GLU A 3 19.48 -3.73 10.57
N GLN A 4 20.73 -4.13 10.36
CA GLN A 4 21.17 -4.89 9.20
C GLN A 4 20.63 -6.33 9.19
N LEU A 5 20.58 -7.01 10.34
CA LEU A 5 20.00 -8.35 10.48
C LEU A 5 18.49 -8.31 10.28
N PHE A 6 17.81 -7.27 10.78
CA PHE A 6 16.40 -7.06 10.52
C PHE A 6 16.12 -6.82 9.02
N MET A 7 16.97 -6.02 8.36
CA MET A 7 16.89 -5.77 6.92
C MET A 7 17.11 -7.03 6.08
N ALA A 8 17.94 -7.97 6.57
CA ALA A 8 18.19 -9.25 5.93
C ALA A 8 17.09 -10.30 6.20
N GLY A 9 16.18 -10.05 7.14
CA GLY A 9 15.12 -10.99 7.54
C GLY A 9 15.62 -12.25 8.24
N LEU A 10 16.89 -12.29 8.64
CA LEU A 10 17.54 -13.45 9.24
C LEU A 10 17.34 -13.44 10.77
N GLY A 11 16.72 -14.48 11.28
CA GLY A 11 16.59 -14.71 12.73
C GLY A 11 15.57 -13.84 13.46
N VAL A 12 14.71 -13.09 12.73
CA VAL A 12 13.67 -12.27 13.34
C VAL A 12 12.32 -12.99 13.25
N SER A 13 11.65 -13.18 14.39
CA SER A 13 10.33 -13.81 14.44
C SER A 13 9.25 -12.95 13.75
N LEU A 14 8.13 -13.58 13.37
CA LEU A 14 7.00 -12.82 12.82
C LEU A 14 6.43 -11.84 13.85
N GLU A 15 6.39 -12.22 15.11
CA GLU A 15 5.92 -11.39 16.22
C GLU A 15 6.74 -10.11 16.35
N GLU A 16 8.06 -10.20 16.32
CA GLU A 16 8.95 -9.03 16.33
C GLU A 16 8.75 -8.13 15.10
N LYS A 17 8.50 -8.72 13.93
CA LYS A 17 8.17 -7.98 12.71
C LYS A 17 6.84 -7.24 12.83
N ILE A 18 5.84 -7.86 13.44
CA ILE A 18 4.52 -7.26 13.71
C ILE A 18 4.68 -6.07 14.65
N GLU A 19 5.36 -6.26 15.79
CA GLU A 19 5.58 -5.20 16.78
C GLU A 19 6.31 -4.01 16.16
N LYS A 20 7.36 -4.28 15.36
CA LYS A 20 8.10 -3.24 14.68
C LYS A 20 7.26 -2.51 13.64
N ALA A 21 6.41 -3.20 12.89
CA ALA A 21 5.52 -2.58 11.92
C ALA A 21 4.51 -1.65 12.63
N ILE A 22 3.89 -2.11 13.72
CA ILE A 22 2.98 -1.31 14.55
C ILE A 22 3.69 -0.10 15.15
N ALA A 23 4.88 -0.29 15.72
CA ALA A 23 5.69 0.80 16.27
C ALA A 23 6.05 1.83 15.19
N THR A 24 6.40 1.38 14.00
CA THR A 24 6.70 2.25 12.85
C THR A 24 5.47 3.07 12.44
N ILE A 25 4.29 2.46 12.38
CA ILE A 25 3.04 3.17 12.07
C ILE A 25 2.77 4.26 13.12
N ARG A 26 2.89 3.95 14.40
CA ARG A 26 2.72 4.91 15.49
C ARG A 26 3.75 6.03 15.47
N HIS A 27 5.01 5.71 15.14
CA HIS A 27 6.10 6.67 15.09
C HIS A 27 5.86 7.79 14.07
N TYR A 28 5.33 7.45 12.89
CA TYR A 28 5.09 8.42 11.82
C TYR A 28 3.66 9.00 11.82
N GLU A 29 2.76 8.57 12.71
CA GLU A 29 1.40 9.12 12.79
C GLU A 29 1.36 10.63 13.02
N PRO A 30 2.20 11.22 13.91
CA PRO A 30 2.23 12.68 14.10
C PRO A 30 2.49 13.43 12.80
N GLU A 31 3.36 12.90 11.92
CA GLU A 31 3.63 13.51 10.61
C GLU A 31 2.40 13.41 9.69
N ALA A 32 1.68 12.28 9.73
CA ALA A 32 0.46 12.12 8.95
C ALA A 32 -0.64 13.09 9.41
N LEU A 33 -0.78 13.31 10.71
CA LEU A 33 -1.75 14.23 11.30
C LEU A 33 -1.44 15.71 11.03
N LYS A 34 -0.17 16.07 10.80
CA LYS A 34 0.21 17.43 10.34
C LYS A 34 -0.32 17.73 8.93
N VAL A 35 -0.40 16.71 8.07
CA VAL A 35 -0.84 16.86 6.68
C VAL A 35 -2.35 16.69 6.55
N SER A 36 -2.94 15.72 7.27
CA SER A 36 -4.37 15.44 7.22
C SER A 36 -4.91 15.09 8.61
N LYS A 37 -6.02 15.71 9.02
CA LYS A 37 -6.73 15.39 10.27
C LYS A 37 -7.21 13.93 10.35
N ASP A 38 -7.37 13.29 9.19
CA ASP A 38 -7.79 11.90 9.06
C ASP A 38 -6.62 10.91 9.15
N GLY A 39 -5.38 11.42 9.35
CA GLY A 39 -4.17 10.64 9.45
C GLY A 39 -3.70 10.06 8.11
N TYR A 40 -3.39 8.78 8.09
CA TYR A 40 -2.89 8.10 6.90
C TYR A 40 -3.96 7.88 5.82
N ILE A 41 -3.52 7.93 4.56
CA ILE A 41 -4.28 7.39 3.44
C ILE A 41 -3.82 5.96 3.22
N LEU A 42 -4.61 4.99 3.64
CA LEU A 42 -4.30 3.58 3.45
C LEU A 42 -4.74 3.17 2.05
N CYS A 43 -3.77 2.86 1.18
CA CYS A 43 -4.06 2.39 -0.17
C CYS A 43 -4.47 0.91 -0.14
N ASP A 44 -5.76 0.66 -0.13
CA ASP A 44 -6.33 -0.68 -0.04
C ASP A 44 -6.61 -1.24 -1.43
N SER A 45 -5.77 -2.14 -1.89
CA SER A 45 -5.93 -2.83 -3.17
C SER A 45 -6.78 -4.10 -3.06
N TYR A 46 -7.24 -4.46 -1.87
CA TYR A 46 -7.88 -5.73 -1.53
C TYR A 46 -6.99 -6.96 -1.75
N GLY A 47 -5.70 -6.76 -2.04
CA GLY A 47 -4.72 -7.84 -2.14
C GLY A 47 -4.18 -8.23 -0.75
N LYS A 48 -3.50 -9.39 -0.65
CA LYS A 48 -2.97 -9.94 0.59
C LYS A 48 -2.15 -8.94 1.41
N ASP A 49 -1.29 -8.17 0.76
CA ASP A 49 -0.41 -7.21 1.45
C ASP A 49 -1.19 -6.01 1.98
N SER A 50 -2.20 -5.53 1.26
CA SER A 50 -3.05 -4.44 1.76
C SER A 50 -3.99 -4.89 2.89
N CYS A 51 -4.45 -6.15 2.88
CA CYS A 51 -5.20 -6.71 4.01
C CYS A 51 -4.35 -6.73 5.29
N VAL A 52 -3.09 -7.17 5.19
CA VAL A 52 -2.14 -7.14 6.32
C VAL A 52 -1.93 -5.72 6.82
N ILE A 53 -1.69 -4.76 5.91
CA ILE A 53 -1.51 -3.35 6.30
C ILE A 53 -2.76 -2.80 7.00
N LEU A 54 -3.95 -3.07 6.48
CA LEU A 54 -5.19 -2.59 7.07
C LEU A 54 -5.34 -3.10 8.51
N ASP A 55 -5.06 -4.37 8.74
CA ASP A 55 -5.12 -4.94 10.10
C ASP A 55 -4.04 -4.36 11.02
N LEU A 56 -2.79 -4.25 10.56
CA LEU A 56 -1.71 -3.63 11.34
C LEU A 56 -1.99 -2.17 11.72
N VAL A 57 -2.58 -1.40 10.81
CA VAL A 57 -2.98 -0.01 11.08
C VAL A 57 -4.10 0.03 12.10
N LYS A 58 -5.12 -0.83 11.99
CA LYS A 58 -6.18 -0.96 13.00
C LYS A 58 -5.60 -1.34 14.37
N ARG A 59 -4.72 -2.31 14.45
CA ARG A 59 -4.04 -2.73 15.70
C ARG A 59 -3.12 -1.65 16.27
N SER A 60 -2.53 -0.80 15.44
CA SER A 60 -1.73 0.33 15.91
C SER A 60 -2.57 1.40 16.60
N GLY A 61 -3.85 1.49 16.30
CA GLY A 61 -4.76 2.56 16.73
C GLY A 61 -4.57 3.87 15.97
N ALA A 62 -3.69 3.92 14.96
CA ALA A 62 -3.41 5.13 14.20
C ALA A 62 -4.61 5.54 13.34
N LYS A 63 -4.84 6.86 13.26
CA LYS A 63 -5.88 7.42 12.40
C LYS A 63 -5.56 7.15 10.94
N HIS A 64 -6.56 6.67 10.22
CA HIS A 64 -6.40 6.33 8.81
C HIS A 64 -7.71 6.38 8.06
N ARG A 65 -7.59 6.59 6.76
CA ARG A 65 -8.68 6.57 5.79
C ARG A 65 -8.32 5.54 4.72
N PRO A 66 -8.98 4.36 4.70
CA PRO A 66 -8.72 3.35 3.68
C PRO A 66 -9.36 3.77 2.35
N VAL A 67 -8.61 3.66 1.26
CA VAL A 67 -9.01 4.09 -0.08
C VAL A 67 -8.66 3.01 -1.11
N HIS A 68 -9.66 2.59 -1.88
CA HIS A 68 -9.49 1.72 -3.04
C HIS A 68 -9.64 2.53 -4.32
N ASN A 69 -8.60 2.57 -5.13
CA ASN A 69 -8.64 3.21 -6.44
C ASN A 69 -9.12 2.21 -7.50
N LEU A 70 -10.38 2.31 -7.90
CA LEU A 70 -10.98 1.42 -8.90
C LEU A 70 -10.32 1.63 -10.26
N THR A 71 -9.84 0.54 -10.87
CA THR A 71 -9.20 0.61 -12.20
C THR A 71 -10.19 0.39 -13.34
N THR A 72 -11.39 -0.09 -13.04
CA THR A 72 -12.43 -0.56 -13.99
C THR A 72 -12.09 -1.85 -14.75
N LEU A 73 -10.93 -2.45 -14.47
CA LEU A 73 -10.53 -3.80 -14.91
C LEU A 73 -10.34 -4.74 -13.71
N ASP A 74 -10.74 -4.30 -12.51
CA ASP A 74 -10.64 -5.12 -11.31
C ASP A 74 -11.56 -6.33 -11.42
N PRO A 75 -11.09 -7.54 -11.07
CA PRO A 75 -11.94 -8.73 -11.06
C PRO A 75 -13.18 -8.53 -10.18
N PRO A 76 -14.39 -8.95 -10.62
CA PRO A 76 -15.60 -8.80 -9.81
C PRO A 76 -15.50 -9.44 -8.42
N GLU A 77 -14.73 -10.53 -8.31
CA GLU A 77 -14.45 -11.24 -7.04
C GLU A 77 -13.72 -10.33 -6.06
N LEU A 78 -12.72 -9.59 -6.54
CA LEU A 78 -11.95 -8.65 -5.74
C LEU A 78 -12.83 -7.54 -5.19
N ILE A 79 -13.70 -6.98 -6.02
CA ILE A 79 -14.65 -5.94 -5.60
C ILE A 79 -15.69 -6.48 -4.61
N ARG A 80 -16.18 -7.70 -4.82
CA ARG A 80 -17.09 -8.37 -3.86
C ARG A 80 -16.40 -8.61 -2.51
N PHE A 81 -15.14 -9.08 -2.54
CA PHE A 81 -14.33 -9.24 -1.35
C PHE A 81 -14.19 -7.92 -0.58
N GLY A 82 -13.76 -6.84 -1.25
CA GLY A 82 -13.61 -5.53 -0.64
C GLY A 82 -14.91 -5.04 0.01
N ARG A 83 -16.05 -5.12 -0.69
CA ARG A 83 -17.36 -4.73 -0.13
C ARG A 83 -17.75 -5.53 1.11
N LYS A 84 -17.40 -6.81 1.15
CA LYS A 84 -17.77 -7.71 2.26
C LYS A 84 -16.87 -7.54 3.47
N TYR A 85 -15.55 -7.47 3.27
CA TYR A 85 -14.56 -7.55 4.34
C TYR A 85 -13.90 -6.21 4.69
N HIS A 86 -13.98 -5.22 3.79
CA HIS A 86 -13.44 -3.88 3.96
C HIS A 86 -14.52 -2.82 3.73
N PRO A 87 -15.67 -2.86 4.48
CA PRO A 87 -16.83 -2.02 4.20
C PRO A 87 -16.53 -0.51 4.37
N ASP A 88 -15.55 -0.16 5.21
CA ASP A 88 -15.18 1.22 5.48
C ASP A 88 -14.26 1.82 4.42
N THR A 89 -13.82 1.01 3.43
CA THR A 89 -12.93 1.48 2.39
C THR A 89 -13.67 2.37 1.38
N ILE A 90 -13.17 3.59 1.22
CA ILE A 90 -13.69 4.55 0.24
C ILE A 90 -13.27 4.11 -1.17
N VAL A 91 -14.24 3.80 -2.02
CA VAL A 91 -13.97 3.42 -3.41
C VAL A 91 -13.95 4.67 -4.28
N GLN A 92 -12.76 5.05 -4.73
CA GLN A 92 -12.57 6.14 -5.69
C GLN A 92 -12.74 5.63 -7.11
N ARG A 93 -13.67 6.24 -7.84
CA ARG A 93 -13.95 5.90 -9.23
C ARG A 93 -13.17 6.83 -10.16
N PRO A 94 -12.55 6.30 -11.23
CA PRO A 94 -11.89 7.14 -12.22
C PRO A 94 -12.94 7.89 -13.04
N LYS A 95 -12.54 9.03 -13.61
CA LYS A 95 -13.40 9.82 -14.51
C LYS A 95 -13.74 9.07 -15.81
N ARG A 96 -12.85 8.19 -16.27
CA ARG A 96 -13.01 7.39 -17.48
C ARG A 96 -12.62 5.95 -17.22
N ALA A 97 -13.36 5.01 -17.82
CA ALA A 97 -12.99 3.60 -17.79
C ALA A 97 -11.67 3.36 -18.53
N MET A 98 -10.88 2.36 -18.10
CA MET A 98 -9.56 2.09 -18.70
C MET A 98 -9.66 1.72 -20.17
N LEU A 99 -10.66 0.94 -20.57
CA LEU A 99 -10.86 0.56 -21.98
C LEU A 99 -11.24 1.78 -22.85
N THR A 100 -12.06 2.70 -22.32
CA THR A 100 -12.37 3.96 -22.98
C THR A 100 -11.11 4.82 -23.15
N MET A 101 -10.32 4.94 -22.08
CA MET A 101 -9.06 5.67 -22.15
C MET A 101 -8.09 5.06 -23.18
N LEU A 102 -8.04 3.74 -23.26
CA LEU A 102 -7.19 3.03 -24.22
C LEU A 102 -7.66 3.28 -25.68
N ALA A 103 -8.96 3.30 -25.93
CA ALA A 103 -9.52 3.53 -27.26
C ALA A 103 -9.35 4.99 -27.72
N GLU A 104 -9.47 5.95 -26.80
CA GLU A 104 -9.42 7.37 -27.11
C GLU A 104 -8.01 7.99 -27.05
N SER A 105 -7.04 7.31 -26.43
CA SER A 105 -5.69 7.84 -26.26
C SER A 105 -4.72 7.28 -27.29
N ASN A 106 -3.83 8.14 -27.79
CA ASN A 106 -2.72 7.73 -28.66
C ASN A 106 -1.56 7.04 -27.88
N LYS A 107 -1.79 6.66 -26.62
CA LYS A 107 -0.72 6.10 -25.76
C LYS A 107 -0.47 4.60 -25.99
N GLY A 108 -1.37 3.93 -26.72
CA GLY A 108 -1.33 2.47 -26.90
C GLY A 108 -1.56 1.69 -25.60
N PRO A 109 -1.56 0.36 -25.65
CA PRO A 109 -1.76 -0.47 -24.47
C PRO A 109 -0.65 -0.29 -23.45
N PRO A 110 -0.97 -0.29 -22.13
CA PRO A 110 0.04 -0.15 -21.09
C PRO A 110 0.97 -1.36 -21.09
N THR A 111 2.26 -1.11 -20.89
CA THR A 111 3.29 -2.14 -20.80
C THR A 111 4.01 -2.06 -19.45
N ARG A 112 4.96 -2.98 -19.20
CA ARG A 112 5.82 -2.91 -18.01
C ARG A 112 6.72 -1.66 -18.00
N ILE A 113 7.01 -1.08 -19.16
CA ILE A 113 7.85 0.10 -19.31
C ILE A 113 6.96 1.35 -19.33
N VAL A 114 5.95 1.36 -20.20
CA VAL A 114 5.00 2.48 -20.33
C VAL A 114 3.81 2.24 -19.43
N ARG A 115 3.91 2.72 -18.17
CA ARG A 115 2.95 2.44 -17.09
C ARG A 115 1.94 3.57 -16.89
N TRP A 116 1.46 4.20 -17.95
CA TRP A 116 0.49 5.29 -17.84
C TRP A 116 -0.78 4.93 -17.05
N CYS A 117 -1.17 3.65 -17.07
CA CYS A 117 -2.30 3.17 -16.28
C CYS A 117 -2.08 3.31 -14.77
N CYS A 118 -0.85 3.10 -14.28
CA CYS A 118 -0.55 3.27 -12.86
C CYS A 118 -0.66 4.72 -12.45
N SER A 119 -0.06 5.63 -13.23
CA SER A 119 -0.16 7.06 -13.00
C SER A 119 -1.62 7.53 -13.00
N GLU A 120 -2.42 7.10 -13.98
CA GLU A 120 -3.79 7.56 -14.16
C GLU A 120 -4.77 7.01 -13.12
N TYR A 121 -4.65 5.70 -12.79
CA TYR A 121 -5.66 5.02 -11.97
C TYR A 121 -5.22 4.74 -10.53
N LYS A 122 -3.93 4.81 -10.21
CA LYS A 122 -3.43 4.45 -8.86
C LYS A 122 -2.69 5.59 -8.15
N GLU A 123 -1.92 6.40 -8.88
CA GLU A 123 -0.96 7.33 -8.27
C GLU A 123 -1.49 8.75 -8.10
N ARG A 124 -2.44 9.19 -8.93
CA ARG A 124 -2.99 10.56 -8.90
C ARG A 124 -3.93 10.87 -7.74
N HIS A 125 -4.43 9.85 -7.09
CA HIS A 125 -5.37 10.02 -5.98
C HIS A 125 -4.67 9.90 -4.63
N GLY A 126 -5.19 10.62 -3.63
CA GLY A 126 -4.68 10.53 -2.27
C GLY A 126 -3.32 11.24 -2.07
N ASN A 127 -3.10 12.37 -2.74
CA ASN A 127 -1.89 13.18 -2.53
C ASN A 127 -2.08 14.24 -1.44
N ASP A 128 -3.23 14.22 -0.77
CA ASP A 128 -3.64 15.09 0.33
C ASP A 128 -3.23 14.56 1.72
N GLY A 129 -2.35 13.56 1.77
CA GLY A 129 -1.87 12.96 3.01
C GLY A 129 -0.68 12.03 2.82
N ILE A 130 -0.18 11.47 3.92
CA ILE A 130 0.85 10.43 3.89
C ILE A 130 0.18 9.10 3.54
N LYS A 131 0.66 8.48 2.45
CA LYS A 131 0.15 7.17 2.01
C LYS A 131 0.80 6.04 2.81
N ILE A 132 0.03 5.02 3.15
CA ILE A 132 0.57 3.78 3.70
C ILE A 132 0.32 2.64 2.71
N LEU A 133 1.38 1.91 2.35
CA LEU A 133 1.38 0.89 1.32
C LEU A 133 1.96 -0.44 1.81
N GLY A 134 1.48 -1.54 1.24
CA GLY A 134 2.01 -2.89 1.44
C GLY A 134 3.15 -3.26 0.48
N VAL A 135 4.03 -2.32 0.13
CA VAL A 135 5.19 -2.62 -0.74
C VAL A 135 6.23 -3.43 0.02
N ARG A 136 6.75 -4.49 -0.63
CA ARG A 136 7.79 -5.34 -0.05
C ARG A 136 9.03 -5.41 -0.94
N ALA A 137 10.21 -5.36 -0.30
CA ALA A 137 11.50 -5.47 -0.97
C ALA A 137 11.69 -6.84 -1.65
N ALA A 138 11.07 -7.88 -1.09
CA ALA A 138 11.11 -9.25 -1.61
C ALA A 138 10.44 -9.41 -2.99
N GLU A 139 9.56 -8.51 -3.40
CA GLU A 139 8.80 -8.64 -4.65
C GLU A 139 9.63 -8.37 -5.91
N SER A 140 10.72 -7.61 -5.82
CA SER A 140 11.67 -7.43 -6.92
C SER A 140 12.96 -6.74 -6.49
N PRO A 141 14.10 -6.97 -7.20
CA PRO A 141 15.37 -6.26 -6.96
C PRO A 141 15.21 -4.73 -7.04
N ARG A 142 14.39 -4.25 -7.98
CA ARG A 142 14.12 -2.81 -8.14
C ARG A 142 13.43 -2.21 -6.90
N ARG A 143 12.49 -2.96 -6.28
CA ARG A 143 11.84 -2.50 -5.05
C ARG A 143 12.82 -2.48 -3.89
N ARG A 144 13.66 -3.50 -3.74
CA ARG A 144 14.70 -3.57 -2.71
C ARG A 144 15.64 -2.38 -2.73
N ILE A 145 16.03 -1.90 -3.92
CA ILE A 145 16.97 -0.78 -4.08
C ILE A 145 16.28 0.57 -3.87
N ASN A 146 15.08 0.75 -4.41
CA ASN A 146 14.47 2.08 -4.54
C ASN A 146 13.48 2.43 -3.44
N TRP A 147 12.98 1.46 -2.68
CA TRP A 147 11.98 1.72 -1.64
C TRP A 147 12.62 1.72 -0.25
N LYS A 148 12.16 2.66 0.57
CA LYS A 148 12.52 2.76 2.00
C LYS A 148 11.24 2.67 2.83
N VAL A 149 11.40 2.45 4.14
CA VAL A 149 10.27 2.39 5.07
C VAL A 149 9.46 3.69 5.02
N PHE A 150 10.14 4.84 5.02
CA PHE A 150 9.51 6.15 4.85
C PHE A 150 10.24 6.91 3.75
N THR A 151 9.53 7.31 2.70
CA THR A 151 10.15 7.89 1.50
C THR A 151 9.16 8.76 0.71
N PRO A 152 9.61 9.84 0.06
CA PRO A 152 8.76 10.55 -0.89
C PRO A 152 8.51 9.72 -2.15
N HIS A 153 7.30 9.79 -2.67
CA HIS A 153 6.97 9.20 -3.98
C HIS A 153 7.65 10.00 -5.09
N ARG A 154 8.33 9.28 -5.98
CA ARG A 154 9.18 9.89 -7.00
C ARG A 154 8.46 10.92 -7.89
N ASP A 155 7.23 10.59 -8.30
CA ASP A 155 6.51 11.38 -9.32
C ASP A 155 5.55 12.40 -8.70
N THR A 156 5.04 12.14 -7.50
CA THR A 156 4.04 13.00 -6.84
C THR A 156 4.61 13.80 -5.66
N GLY A 157 5.79 13.44 -5.16
CA GLY A 157 6.37 14.02 -3.95
C GLY A 157 5.63 13.67 -2.65
N ALA A 158 4.49 13.00 -2.73
CA ALA A 158 3.73 12.59 -1.55
C ALA A 158 4.52 11.57 -0.72
N TRP A 159 4.51 11.72 0.60
CA TRP A 159 5.21 10.79 1.49
C TRP A 159 4.50 9.45 1.58
N ILE A 160 5.30 8.39 1.63
CA ILE A 160 4.83 7.01 1.69
C ILE A 160 5.48 6.30 2.86
N LEU A 161 4.68 5.55 3.62
CA LEU A 161 5.11 4.64 4.67
C LEU A 161 4.89 3.20 4.21
N ASN A 162 5.92 2.36 4.31
CA ASN A 162 5.92 0.93 3.98
C ASN A 162 6.29 0.09 5.20
N PRO A 163 5.38 -0.18 6.13
CA PRO A 163 5.71 -0.82 7.42
C PRO A 163 6.19 -2.27 7.27
N ILE A 164 5.76 -2.96 6.21
CA ILE A 164 6.12 -4.35 5.94
C ILE A 164 7.17 -4.50 4.82
N LEU A 165 7.96 -3.46 4.57
CA LEU A 165 8.93 -3.43 3.46
C LEU A 165 9.86 -4.65 3.45
N TYR A 166 10.28 -5.11 4.62
CA TYR A 166 11.22 -6.23 4.78
C TYR A 166 10.57 -7.57 5.08
N TRP A 167 9.24 -7.67 4.97
CA TRP A 167 8.54 -8.94 5.13
C TRP A 167 8.72 -9.82 3.88
N SER A 168 8.94 -11.11 4.12
CA SER A 168 8.92 -12.12 3.07
C SER A 168 7.48 -12.48 2.67
N ASP A 169 7.33 -13.25 1.60
CA ASP A 169 6.01 -13.78 1.23
C ASP A 169 5.48 -14.78 2.26
N ALA A 170 6.39 -15.54 2.88
CA ALA A 170 6.06 -16.45 3.98
C ALA A 170 5.51 -15.72 5.21
N ASP A 171 6.12 -14.59 5.60
CA ASP A 171 5.63 -13.75 6.72
C ASP A 171 4.20 -13.28 6.48
N VAL A 172 3.91 -12.77 5.28
CA VAL A 172 2.57 -12.29 4.92
C VAL A 172 1.54 -13.41 5.00
N TRP A 173 1.84 -14.58 4.43
CA TRP A 173 0.92 -15.72 4.47
C TRP A 173 0.77 -16.31 5.87
N GLN A 174 1.84 -16.33 6.66
CA GLN A 174 1.78 -16.76 8.05
C GLN A 174 0.90 -15.80 8.86
N TYR A 175 1.08 -14.49 8.69
CA TYR A 175 0.24 -13.49 9.34
C TYR A 175 -1.25 -13.66 9.01
N ILE A 176 -1.60 -13.82 7.74
CA ILE A 176 -2.99 -14.02 7.29
C ILE A 176 -3.61 -15.29 7.86
N ARG A 177 -2.82 -16.35 8.04
CA ARG A 177 -3.33 -17.60 8.64
C ARG A 177 -3.55 -17.53 10.14
N GLN A 178 -2.86 -16.62 10.82
CA GLN A 178 -2.93 -16.46 12.28
C GLN A 178 -4.00 -15.44 12.73
N ASN A 179 -4.41 -14.55 11.84
CA ASN A 179 -5.35 -13.46 12.10
C ASN A 179 -6.50 -13.47 11.09
#